data_83fd6820b1560d189215cdc620693cab
#
_entry.id   83fd6820b1560d189215cdc620693cab
#
_cell.length_a   1.000
_cell.length_b   1.000
_cell.length_c   1.000
_cell.angle_alpha   90.00
_cell.angle_beta   90.00
_cell.angle_gamma   90.00
#
_symmetry.space_group_name_H-M   'P 1'
#
loop_
_entity.id
_entity.type
_entity.pdbx_description
1 polymer ?
#
loop_
_entity_poly.entity_id
_entity_poly.type
_entity_poly.pdbx_seq_one_letter_code
_entity_poly.pdbx_strand_id
1 'polypeptide(L)'
;MPLTAREAHDLLRAVRDRPGGPMLDAVVGDVSYRVQAQLLSAPGPWVAADQVLVVGAPTGAMSDVARQALVAVAVGLSVTVLTTAILVTLWLRRGLAPLREVAAVAERVAQVDMARAGLDSEDSRMPPRLLQGPDEVAVVAQALDRFTGSVEAALEQRRVQEQQMRRFMADASHELRTPLASVRGYAEMIAMTEELSATGRRSLGRVLFQADRMAALVDDMLLLERLESVSRGRAMGLEPSEEVALAEQVDLSEVVLEGVMDARAAWPDHTWVVDLPEGAEPGTQRSVTGDRSQLARVVGNLLSNAAKHTPVGTTVTASVREDRPRPGLMLVSVHDDGGGIPADRHATLFHRFVRGPGKGRSSAPGTEPSTGLGLAIVRSIARSHGGDVTVASEDGWTRFDVVVPCTPGRAGPGAAGSCCGSARAGRP
;
A
#
# COMPACT_ATOMS: atom_id res chain seq x y z
N MET A 1 68.29 58.98 -10.43
CA MET A 1 68.13 59.87 -11.62
C MET A 1 68.29 61.30 -11.15
N PRO A 2 69.07 62.16 -11.78
CA PRO A 2 69.10 63.57 -11.41
C PRO A 2 67.76 64.21 -11.86
N LEU A 3 67.17 65.02 -10.95
CA LEU A 3 65.99 65.78 -11.26
C LEU A 3 66.28 66.73 -12.41
N THR A 4 65.36 66.86 -13.33
CA THR A 4 65.42 67.89 -14.38
C THR A 4 65.31 69.27 -13.72
N ALA A 5 65.90 70.30 -14.34
CA ALA A 5 65.87 71.66 -13.78
C ALA A 5 64.42 72.17 -13.53
N ARG A 6 63.44 71.68 -14.28
CA ARG A 6 62.01 72.04 -14.14
C ARG A 6 61.39 71.34 -12.92
N GLU A 7 61.64 70.06 -12.76
CA GLU A 7 61.17 69.28 -11.60
C GLU A 7 61.75 69.78 -10.26
N ALA A 8 63.05 70.14 -10.29
CA ALA A 8 63.71 70.78 -9.15
C ALA A 8 63.07 72.14 -8.80
N HIS A 9 62.72 72.93 -9.81
CA HIS A 9 62.09 74.24 -9.65
C HIS A 9 60.68 74.14 -9.08
N ASP A 10 59.87 73.21 -9.54
CA ASP A 10 58.51 73.01 -9.08
C ASP A 10 58.49 72.46 -7.66
N LEU A 11 59.43 71.58 -7.32
CA LEU A 11 59.66 71.04 -5.98
C LEU A 11 60.11 72.15 -4.99
N LEU A 12 61.06 73.00 -5.42
CA LEU A 12 61.50 74.14 -4.62
C LEU A 12 60.39 75.19 -4.40
N ARG A 13 59.53 75.41 -5.36
CA ARG A 13 58.34 76.28 -5.18
C ARG A 13 57.39 75.73 -4.16
N ALA A 14 57.02 74.46 -4.28
CA ALA A 14 56.08 73.79 -3.37
C ALA A 14 56.58 73.80 -1.91
N VAL A 15 57.91 73.70 -1.72
CA VAL A 15 58.56 73.62 -0.42
C VAL A 15 58.84 75.07 0.16
N ARG A 16 59.13 76.04 -0.69
CA ARG A 16 59.37 77.45 -0.25
C ARG A 16 58.12 78.11 0.34
N ASP A 17 56.93 77.73 -0.18
CA ASP A 17 55.66 78.26 0.27
C ASP A 17 55.24 77.73 1.66
N ARG A 18 55.89 76.65 2.15
CA ARG A 18 55.61 76.05 3.45
C ARG A 18 56.88 75.46 4.13
N PRO A 19 57.81 76.31 4.58
CA PRO A 19 59.00 75.83 5.29
C PRO A 19 58.61 75.27 6.68
N GLY A 20 58.97 74.01 6.91
CA GLY A 20 58.67 73.29 8.18
C GLY A 20 57.25 72.77 8.24
N GLY A 21 56.55 72.66 7.10
CA GLY A 21 55.19 72.13 6.98
C GLY A 21 55.14 70.59 7.02
N PRO A 22 53.91 70.01 7.06
CA PRO A 22 53.74 68.56 7.07
C PRO A 22 54.30 67.97 5.75
N MET A 23 54.61 66.66 5.79
CA MET A 23 55.07 65.90 4.63
C MET A 23 54.14 66.13 3.45
N LEU A 24 54.71 66.49 2.29
CA LEU A 24 54.00 66.74 1.04
C LEU A 24 54.21 65.57 0.09
N ASP A 25 53.17 65.16 -0.58
CA ASP A 25 53.30 64.16 -1.66
C ASP A 25 53.67 64.92 -2.98
N ALA A 26 54.79 64.58 -3.54
CA ALA A 26 55.27 65.19 -4.80
C ALA A 26 55.50 64.07 -5.83
N VAL A 27 55.12 64.35 -7.07
CA VAL A 27 55.35 63.40 -8.19
C VAL A 27 56.56 63.93 -8.98
N VAL A 28 57.60 63.10 -9.10
CA VAL A 28 58.80 63.40 -9.86
C VAL A 28 58.96 62.36 -10.94
N GLY A 29 58.73 62.72 -12.18
CA GLY A 29 58.57 61.78 -13.29
C GLY A 29 57.34 60.93 -13.08
N ASP A 30 57.49 59.61 -13.14
CA ASP A 30 56.44 58.63 -12.90
C ASP A 30 56.39 58.09 -11.45
N VAL A 31 57.19 58.64 -10.53
CA VAL A 31 57.33 58.15 -9.18
C VAL A 31 56.80 59.20 -8.17
N SER A 32 55.87 58.73 -7.33
CA SER A 32 55.37 59.57 -6.22
C SER A 32 56.34 59.48 -5.04
N TYR A 33 56.74 60.58 -4.55
CA TYR A 33 57.62 60.73 -3.38
C TYR A 33 56.87 61.47 -2.27
N ARG A 34 57.08 61.02 -1.07
CA ARG A 34 56.71 61.81 0.13
C ARG A 34 57.91 62.58 0.57
N VAL A 35 57.88 63.87 0.44
CA VAL A 35 58.99 64.80 0.65
C VAL A 35 58.77 65.64 1.90
N GLN A 36 59.89 65.80 2.66
CA GLN A 36 59.96 66.74 3.80
C GLN A 36 61.05 67.72 3.52
N ALA A 37 60.77 68.98 3.64
CA ALA A 37 61.77 70.05 3.50
C ALA A 37 62.12 70.68 4.81
N GLN A 38 63.37 70.89 5.02
CA GLN A 38 63.93 71.57 6.22
C GLN A 38 64.83 72.69 5.78
N LEU A 39 64.58 73.94 6.31
CA LEU A 39 65.45 75.03 6.10
C LEU A 39 66.71 74.89 7.00
N LEU A 40 67.87 74.85 6.39
CA LEU A 40 69.16 74.87 7.03
C LEU A 40 69.57 76.30 7.22
N SER A 41 69.22 76.81 8.39
CA SER A 41 69.73 78.13 8.81
C SER A 41 71.04 77.95 9.65
N ALA A 42 72.16 78.01 8.96
CA ALA A 42 73.45 78.00 9.62
C ALA A 42 74.17 79.35 9.24
N PRO A 43 74.35 80.27 10.18
CA PRO A 43 75.16 81.43 9.92
C PRO A 43 76.64 81.07 9.95
N GLY A 44 77.22 80.89 8.82
CA GLY A 44 78.67 80.65 8.65
C GLY A 44 79.17 81.43 7.45
N PRO A 45 80.45 81.92 7.46
CA PRO A 45 81.00 82.86 6.46
C PRO A 45 81.10 82.33 5.05
N TRP A 46 80.70 81.03 4.82
CA TRP A 46 80.80 80.35 3.54
C TRP A 46 79.48 79.73 3.03
N VAL A 47 78.40 80.02 3.63
CA VAL A 47 77.12 79.44 3.16
C VAL A 47 76.27 80.60 2.58
N ALA A 48 76.06 80.54 1.18
CA ALA A 48 75.11 81.43 0.54
C ALA A 48 73.72 81.19 1.14
N ALA A 49 72.98 82.28 1.38
CA ALA A 49 71.71 82.29 2.06
C ALA A 49 70.71 81.26 1.55
N ASP A 50 69.98 80.65 2.50
CA ASP A 50 68.82 79.82 2.31
C ASP A 50 69.03 78.51 1.49
N GLN A 51 69.73 77.56 2.11
CA GLN A 51 69.74 76.19 1.61
C GLN A 51 68.55 75.40 2.21
N VAL A 52 67.78 74.74 1.34
CA VAL A 52 66.68 73.87 1.71
C VAL A 52 67.06 72.41 1.50
N LEU A 53 67.12 71.65 2.56
CA LEU A 53 67.35 70.22 2.48
C LEU A 53 66.01 69.55 2.20
N VAL A 54 65.84 68.87 1.04
CA VAL A 54 64.66 68.10 0.71
C VAL A 54 64.99 66.63 0.80
N VAL A 55 64.34 65.92 1.73
CA VAL A 55 64.45 64.47 1.85
C VAL A 55 63.16 63.87 1.37
N GLY A 56 63.24 63.02 0.35
CA GLY A 56 62.05 62.35 -0.21
C GLY A 56 62.22 60.82 -0.22
N ALA A 57 61.20 60.14 0.21
CA ALA A 57 61.12 58.67 0.10
C ALA A 57 60.09 58.28 -0.96
N PRO A 58 60.40 57.37 -1.92
CA PRO A 58 59.44 56.92 -2.90
C PRO A 58 58.28 56.12 -2.27
N THR A 59 57.07 56.55 -2.47
CA THR A 59 55.88 55.89 -1.93
C THR A 59 55.35 54.76 -2.84
N GLY A 60 55.64 54.85 -4.15
CA GLY A 60 55.18 53.86 -5.14
C GLY A 60 55.75 52.44 -4.91
N ALA A 61 57.04 52.35 -4.57
CA ALA A 61 57.66 51.05 -4.34
C ALA A 61 57.10 50.33 -3.12
N MET A 62 56.73 51.07 -2.07
CA MET A 62 56.17 50.50 -0.86
C MET A 62 54.72 50.06 -1.08
N SER A 63 53.94 50.78 -1.86
CA SER A 63 52.53 50.42 -2.18
C SER A 63 52.44 49.17 -3.06
N ASP A 64 53.40 49.02 -4.01
CA ASP A 64 53.42 47.86 -4.90
C ASP A 64 53.83 46.59 -4.17
N VAL A 65 54.83 46.66 -3.28
CA VAL A 65 55.24 45.52 -2.41
C VAL A 65 54.09 45.14 -1.47
N ALA A 66 53.43 46.13 -0.84
CA ALA A 66 52.30 45.89 0.06
C ALA A 66 51.13 45.23 -0.71
N ARG A 67 50.82 45.71 -1.93
CA ARG A 67 49.77 45.12 -2.79
C ARG A 67 50.12 43.70 -3.24
N GLN A 68 51.35 43.45 -3.62
CA GLN A 68 51.82 42.06 -3.96
C GLN A 68 51.71 41.12 -2.77
N ALA A 69 52.14 41.59 -1.58
CA ALA A 69 52.04 40.80 -0.35
C ALA A 69 50.56 40.47 0.00
N LEU A 70 49.68 41.46 -0.15
CA LEU A 70 48.26 41.31 0.15
C LEU A 70 47.57 40.33 -0.85
N VAL A 71 47.91 40.41 -2.13
CA VAL A 71 47.44 39.46 -3.15
C VAL A 71 47.99 38.04 -2.86
N ALA A 72 49.28 37.91 -2.53
CA ALA A 72 49.85 36.59 -2.22
C ALA A 72 49.18 35.94 -0.99
N VAL A 73 48.91 36.74 0.07
CA VAL A 73 48.16 36.26 1.26
C VAL A 73 46.71 35.88 0.89
N ALA A 74 46.03 36.71 0.11
CA ALA A 74 44.67 36.40 -0.32
C ALA A 74 44.57 35.12 -1.17
N VAL A 75 45.50 34.95 -2.10
CA VAL A 75 45.59 33.70 -2.91
C VAL A 75 45.93 32.52 -2.01
N GLY A 76 46.90 32.59 -1.13
CA GLY A 76 47.24 31.55 -0.17
C GLY A 76 46.07 31.12 0.69
N LEU A 77 45.32 32.12 1.24
CA LEU A 77 44.13 31.86 2.04
C LEU A 77 43.02 31.18 1.24
N SER A 78 42.81 31.64 -0.01
CA SER A 78 41.81 31.06 -0.90
C SER A 78 42.14 29.61 -1.26
N VAL A 79 43.38 29.30 -1.57
CA VAL A 79 43.87 27.92 -1.84
C VAL A 79 43.68 27.03 -0.61
N THR A 80 44.01 27.53 0.57
CA THR A 80 43.85 26.76 1.84
C THR A 80 42.41 26.46 2.13
N VAL A 81 41.50 27.44 2.00
CA VAL A 81 40.08 27.24 2.19
C VAL A 81 39.50 26.24 1.17
N LEU A 82 39.88 26.38 -0.09
CA LEU A 82 39.42 25.47 -1.16
C LEU A 82 39.88 24.04 -0.94
N THR A 83 41.18 23.84 -0.64
CA THR A 83 41.74 22.50 -0.37
C THR A 83 41.11 21.86 0.86
N THR A 84 40.94 22.61 1.94
CA THR A 84 40.25 22.12 3.14
C THR A 84 38.82 21.73 2.84
N ALA A 85 38.07 22.55 2.12
CA ALA A 85 36.70 22.26 1.74
C ALA A 85 36.58 20.99 0.89
N ILE A 86 37.49 20.80 -0.07
CA ILE A 86 37.55 19.58 -0.89
C ILE A 86 37.87 18.36 -0.03
N LEU A 87 38.86 18.42 0.83
CA LEU A 87 39.24 17.31 1.71
C LEU A 87 38.13 16.91 2.67
N VAL A 88 37.50 17.89 3.30
CA VAL A 88 36.33 17.65 4.19
C VAL A 88 35.17 17.02 3.41
N THR A 89 34.87 17.52 2.22
CA THR A 89 33.78 16.98 1.40
C THR A 89 34.07 15.52 0.98
N LEU A 90 35.31 15.21 0.57
CA LEU A 90 35.72 13.86 0.22
C LEU A 90 35.67 12.91 1.42
N TRP A 91 36.11 13.38 2.56
CA TRP A 91 36.09 12.62 3.81
C TRP A 91 34.65 12.32 4.28
N LEU A 92 33.76 13.35 4.26
CA LEU A 92 32.34 13.16 4.59
C LEU A 92 31.67 12.18 3.64
N ARG A 93 31.91 12.32 2.33
CA ARG A 93 31.32 11.42 1.32
C ARG A 93 31.74 9.97 1.54
N ARG A 94 33.01 9.74 1.86
CA ARG A 94 33.52 8.39 2.16
C ARG A 94 32.96 7.84 3.47
N GLY A 95 32.90 8.66 4.51
CA GLY A 95 32.42 8.26 5.83
C GLY A 95 30.91 7.96 5.87
N LEU A 96 30.12 8.68 5.05
CA LEU A 96 28.66 8.50 5.00
C LEU A 96 28.20 7.51 3.91
N ALA A 97 29.08 7.03 3.03
CA ALA A 97 28.72 6.07 1.98
C ALA A 97 28.10 4.78 2.54
N PRO A 98 28.63 4.15 3.60
CA PRO A 98 28.05 2.94 4.17
C PRO A 98 26.63 3.14 4.74
N LEU A 99 26.36 4.29 5.36
CA LEU A 99 25.01 4.62 5.88
C LEU A 99 23.98 4.74 4.77
N ARG A 100 24.38 5.29 3.61
CA ARG A 100 23.48 5.36 2.44
C ARG A 100 23.16 3.98 1.89
N GLU A 101 24.11 3.07 1.92
CA GLU A 101 23.94 1.69 1.48
C GLU A 101 22.99 0.93 2.42
N VAL A 102 23.13 1.09 3.73
CA VAL A 102 22.19 0.53 4.73
C VAL A 102 20.78 1.10 4.54
N ALA A 103 20.66 2.42 4.34
CA ALA A 103 19.38 3.06 4.08
C ALA A 103 18.71 2.55 2.79
N ALA A 104 19.49 2.35 1.72
CA ALA A 104 18.97 1.81 0.47
C ALA A 104 18.48 0.36 0.59
N VAL A 105 19.12 -0.48 1.42
CA VAL A 105 18.62 -1.83 1.72
C VAL A 105 17.35 -1.75 2.54
N ALA A 106 17.30 -0.92 3.58
CA ALA A 106 16.11 -0.72 4.41
C ALA A 106 14.90 -0.23 3.59
N GLU A 107 15.12 0.69 2.64
CA GLU A 107 14.08 1.20 1.76
C GLU A 107 13.57 0.11 0.79
N ARG A 108 14.45 -0.70 0.24
CA ARG A 108 14.08 -1.85 -0.60
C ARG A 108 13.23 -2.86 0.18
N VAL A 109 13.66 -3.22 1.39
CA VAL A 109 12.90 -4.12 2.27
C VAL A 109 11.52 -3.53 2.62
N ALA A 110 11.44 -2.21 2.86
CA ALA A 110 10.18 -1.54 3.15
C ALA A 110 9.22 -1.47 1.94
N GLN A 111 9.76 -1.45 0.71
CA GLN A 111 8.97 -1.41 -0.53
C GLN A 111 8.59 -2.81 -1.03
N VAL A 112 9.23 -3.86 -0.55
CA VAL A 112 8.84 -5.23 -0.87
C VAL A 112 7.45 -5.46 -0.27
N ASP A 113 6.46 -5.64 -1.14
CA ASP A 113 5.14 -6.12 -0.74
C ASP A 113 5.33 -7.52 -0.13
N MET A 114 5.44 -7.57 1.21
CA MET A 114 5.74 -8.78 1.97
C MET A 114 4.73 -9.92 1.71
N ALA A 115 3.61 -9.59 1.07
CA ALA A 115 2.60 -10.55 0.65
C ALA A 115 2.91 -11.20 -0.71
N ARG A 116 3.70 -10.55 -1.57
CA ARG A 116 3.91 -10.96 -2.97
C ARG A 116 5.28 -11.54 -3.29
N ALA A 117 6.34 -11.07 -2.65
CA ALA A 117 7.68 -11.58 -2.88
C ALA A 117 8.12 -12.39 -1.66
N GLY A 118 8.48 -13.65 -1.86
CA GLY A 118 9.33 -14.30 -0.88
C GLY A 118 10.60 -13.44 -0.72
N LEU A 119 10.98 -13.14 0.51
CA LEU A 119 12.18 -12.36 0.85
C LEU A 119 13.49 -13.08 0.45
N ASP A 120 13.41 -14.17 -0.32
CA ASP A 120 14.55 -14.97 -0.80
C ASP A 120 15.39 -14.30 -1.89
N SER A 121 15.15 -13.04 -2.24
CA SER A 121 16.03 -12.33 -3.16
C SER A 121 17.35 -12.01 -2.44
N GLU A 122 18.48 -12.46 -2.99
CA GLU A 122 19.85 -12.07 -2.57
C GLU A 122 19.99 -10.55 -2.44
N ASP A 123 19.15 -9.78 -3.14
CA ASP A 123 19.08 -8.32 -3.10
C ASP A 123 18.55 -7.73 -1.77
N SER A 124 17.88 -8.53 -0.93
CA SER A 124 17.34 -8.07 0.37
C SER A 124 18.32 -8.29 1.53
N ARG A 125 19.39 -9.05 1.32
CA ARG A 125 20.40 -9.33 2.34
C ARG A 125 21.43 -8.21 2.45
N MET A 126 21.87 -7.97 3.68
CA MET A 126 22.91 -6.99 3.93
C MET A 126 24.26 -7.46 3.35
N PRO A 127 24.97 -6.63 2.55
CA PRO A 127 26.28 -7.00 2.01
C PRO A 127 27.26 -7.37 3.14
N PRO A 128 28.03 -8.48 3.02
CA PRO A 128 28.93 -8.96 4.07
C PRO A 128 29.96 -7.93 4.54
N ARG A 129 30.38 -7.03 3.65
CA ARG A 129 31.30 -5.93 3.94
C ARG A 129 30.75 -4.93 4.97
N LEU A 130 29.43 -4.74 5.05
CA LEU A 130 28.79 -3.86 6.03
C LEU A 130 28.59 -4.54 7.38
N LEU A 131 28.60 -5.88 7.42
CA LEU A 131 28.42 -6.68 8.65
C LEU A 131 29.74 -6.89 9.41
N GLN A 132 30.89 -6.72 8.76
CA GLN A 132 32.22 -7.09 9.30
C GLN A 132 33.03 -5.88 9.78
N GLY A 133 32.52 -4.65 9.68
CA GLY A 133 33.20 -3.44 10.15
C GLY A 133 33.21 -3.34 11.68
N PRO A 134 34.26 -2.70 12.26
CA PRO A 134 34.30 -2.39 13.69
C PRO A 134 33.52 -1.15 14.07
N ASP A 135 32.89 -0.48 13.11
CA ASP A 135 32.28 0.83 13.23
C ASP A 135 30.80 0.72 13.68
N GLU A 136 30.26 1.84 14.18
CA GLU A 136 28.85 1.97 14.58
C GLU A 136 27.89 1.60 13.44
N VAL A 137 28.32 1.78 12.20
CA VAL A 137 27.56 1.39 11.00
C VAL A 137 27.38 -0.13 10.93
N ALA A 138 28.40 -0.90 11.28
CA ALA A 138 28.30 -2.36 11.29
C ALA A 138 27.33 -2.86 12.37
N VAL A 139 27.26 -2.19 13.51
CA VAL A 139 26.28 -2.51 14.58
C VAL A 139 24.84 -2.30 14.09
N VAL A 140 24.58 -1.19 13.40
CA VAL A 140 23.26 -0.92 12.81
C VAL A 140 22.95 -1.91 11.70
N ALA A 141 23.91 -2.19 10.81
CA ALA A 141 23.75 -3.17 9.74
C ALA A 141 23.42 -4.58 10.28
N GLN A 142 24.12 -5.03 11.33
CA GLN A 142 23.87 -6.31 12.00
C GLN A 142 22.50 -6.33 12.70
N ALA A 143 22.09 -5.22 13.33
CA ALA A 143 20.79 -5.14 13.98
C ALA A 143 19.65 -5.25 12.94
N LEU A 144 19.79 -4.56 11.80
CA LEU A 144 18.83 -4.61 10.71
C LEU A 144 18.79 -6.00 10.05
N ASP A 145 19.93 -6.64 9.82
CA ASP A 145 20.02 -7.99 9.27
C ASP A 145 19.35 -9.03 10.18
N ARG A 146 19.56 -8.94 11.50
CA ARG A 146 18.84 -9.79 12.48
C ARG A 146 17.35 -9.52 12.48
N PHE A 147 16.94 -8.27 12.38
CA PHE A 147 15.52 -7.90 12.32
C PHE A 147 14.85 -8.48 11.06
N THR A 148 15.44 -8.28 9.89
CA THR A 148 14.92 -8.85 8.64
C THR A 148 14.87 -10.37 8.70
N GLY A 149 15.91 -11.03 9.15
CA GLY A 149 15.92 -12.49 9.34
C GLY A 149 14.86 -12.99 10.33
N SER A 150 14.60 -12.26 11.41
CA SER A 150 13.52 -12.61 12.35
C SER A 150 12.12 -12.45 11.76
N VAL A 151 11.92 -11.42 10.93
CA VAL A 151 10.66 -11.23 10.19
C VAL A 151 10.46 -12.33 9.15
N GLU A 152 11.50 -12.67 8.39
CA GLU A 152 11.48 -13.79 7.43
C GLU A 152 11.10 -15.11 8.10
N ALA A 153 11.77 -15.42 9.20
CA ALA A 153 11.49 -16.65 9.97
C ALA A 153 10.05 -16.68 10.51
N ALA A 154 9.53 -15.54 10.99
CA ALA A 154 8.16 -15.44 11.49
C ALA A 154 7.13 -15.60 10.36
N LEU A 155 7.38 -15.02 9.18
CA LEU A 155 6.52 -15.17 8.01
C LEU A 155 6.52 -16.61 7.49
N GLU A 156 7.69 -17.24 7.41
CA GLU A 156 7.78 -18.63 6.99
C GLU A 156 7.11 -19.59 8.00
N GLN A 157 7.32 -19.38 9.29
CA GLN A 157 6.63 -20.14 10.33
C GLN A 157 5.10 -19.98 10.18
N ARG A 158 4.61 -18.79 9.93
CA ARG A 158 3.19 -18.54 9.68
C ARG A 158 2.69 -19.28 8.42
N ARG A 159 3.46 -19.26 7.33
CA ARG A 159 3.13 -20.00 6.09
C ARG A 159 3.04 -21.52 6.34
N VAL A 160 4.01 -22.06 7.06
CA VAL A 160 4.01 -23.49 7.43
C VAL A 160 2.80 -23.84 8.30
N GLN A 161 2.49 -23.01 9.30
CA GLN A 161 1.30 -23.22 10.15
C GLN A 161 0.00 -23.15 9.33
N GLU A 162 -0.12 -22.18 8.43
CA GLU A 162 -1.28 -22.09 7.55
C GLU A 162 -1.41 -23.31 6.62
N GLN A 163 -0.30 -23.83 6.09
CA GLN A 163 -0.30 -25.06 5.28
C GLN A 163 -0.67 -26.30 6.09
N GLN A 164 -0.15 -26.42 7.31
CA GLN A 164 -0.49 -27.52 8.20
C GLN A 164 -1.98 -27.51 8.58
N MET A 165 -2.52 -26.33 8.89
CA MET A 165 -3.94 -26.17 9.19
C MET A 165 -4.81 -26.57 7.99
N ARG A 166 -4.42 -26.22 6.77
CA ARG A 166 -5.16 -26.60 5.54
C ARG A 166 -5.16 -28.12 5.34
N ARG A 167 -3.99 -28.75 5.46
CA ARG A 167 -3.90 -30.22 5.34
C ARG A 167 -4.76 -30.90 6.41
N PHE A 168 -4.66 -30.43 7.65
CA PHE A 168 -5.49 -30.94 8.74
C PHE A 168 -6.99 -30.78 8.45
N MET A 169 -7.43 -29.60 7.95
CA MET A 169 -8.83 -29.38 7.57
C MET A 169 -9.31 -30.28 6.43
N ALA A 170 -8.47 -30.47 5.40
CA ALA A 170 -8.78 -31.36 4.29
C ALA A 170 -8.90 -32.82 4.76
N ASP A 171 -7.90 -33.31 5.52
CA ASP A 171 -7.87 -34.68 6.01
C ASP A 171 -9.03 -34.94 6.99
N ALA A 172 -9.26 -34.04 7.95
CA ALA A 172 -10.37 -34.15 8.88
C ALA A 172 -11.74 -34.18 8.18
N SER A 173 -11.88 -33.42 7.10
CA SER A 173 -13.15 -33.39 6.34
C SER A 173 -13.39 -34.71 5.59
N HIS A 174 -12.36 -35.28 5.00
CA HIS A 174 -12.47 -36.63 4.39
C HIS A 174 -12.79 -37.69 5.41
N GLU A 175 -12.10 -37.65 6.55
CA GLU A 175 -12.30 -38.60 7.67
C GLU A 175 -13.66 -38.42 8.35
N LEU A 176 -14.28 -37.26 8.31
CA LEU A 176 -15.63 -37.03 8.85
C LEU A 176 -16.73 -37.37 7.85
N ARG A 177 -16.54 -37.20 6.55
CA ARG A 177 -17.55 -37.51 5.54
C ARG A 177 -17.93 -38.99 5.50
N THR A 178 -16.95 -39.88 5.63
CA THR A 178 -17.15 -41.34 5.58
C THR A 178 -18.05 -41.85 6.72
N PRO A 179 -17.78 -41.57 8.02
CA PRO A 179 -18.65 -42.02 9.10
C PRO A 179 -20.03 -41.36 9.06
N LEU A 180 -20.14 -40.09 8.60
CA LEU A 180 -21.44 -39.43 8.41
C LEU A 180 -22.29 -40.12 7.35
N ALA A 181 -21.68 -40.46 6.20
CA ALA A 181 -22.36 -41.24 5.18
C ALA A 181 -22.83 -42.62 5.69
N SER A 182 -22.04 -43.27 6.51
CA SER A 182 -22.41 -44.53 7.16
C SER A 182 -23.58 -44.38 8.15
N VAL A 183 -23.52 -43.35 9.03
CA VAL A 183 -24.64 -43.03 9.95
C VAL A 183 -25.92 -42.76 9.21
N ARG A 184 -25.84 -41.95 8.13
CA ARG A 184 -26.99 -41.67 7.25
C ARG A 184 -27.54 -42.95 6.60
N GLY A 185 -26.68 -43.78 5.99
CA GLY A 185 -27.09 -44.99 5.33
C GLY A 185 -27.75 -45.99 6.27
N TYR A 186 -27.24 -46.16 7.49
CA TYR A 186 -27.88 -47.01 8.50
C TYR A 186 -29.21 -46.43 8.96
N ALA A 187 -29.30 -45.13 9.17
CA ALA A 187 -30.55 -44.48 9.57
C ALA A 187 -31.61 -44.57 8.46
N GLU A 188 -31.24 -44.38 7.19
CA GLU A 188 -32.14 -44.59 6.04
C GLU A 188 -32.59 -46.07 5.93
N MET A 189 -31.68 -47.02 6.11
CA MET A 189 -32.02 -48.46 6.13
C MET A 189 -33.01 -48.80 7.25
N ILE A 190 -32.81 -48.29 8.47
CA ILE A 190 -33.77 -48.50 9.58
C ILE A 190 -35.13 -47.88 9.22
N ALA A 191 -35.16 -46.68 8.59
CA ALA A 191 -36.40 -46.04 8.20
C ALA A 191 -37.19 -46.88 7.15
N MET A 192 -36.49 -47.64 6.30
CA MET A 192 -37.08 -48.44 5.24
C MET A 192 -37.48 -49.85 5.66
N THR A 193 -36.77 -50.44 6.65
CA THR A 193 -36.90 -51.86 7.01
C THR A 193 -37.65 -52.11 8.30
N GLU A 194 -37.73 -51.14 9.21
CA GLU A 194 -38.29 -51.34 10.55
C GLU A 194 -39.64 -50.61 10.71
N GLU A 195 -40.61 -51.28 11.32
CA GLU A 195 -41.86 -50.64 11.75
C GLU A 195 -41.65 -49.80 13.02
N LEU A 196 -41.31 -48.51 12.83
CA LEU A 196 -41.04 -47.58 13.90
C LEU A 196 -42.33 -46.99 14.52
N SER A 197 -42.32 -46.83 15.84
CA SER A 197 -43.29 -46.03 16.53
C SER A 197 -43.24 -44.56 16.09
N ALA A 198 -44.29 -43.79 16.33
CA ALA A 198 -44.29 -42.34 16.00
C ALA A 198 -43.12 -41.58 16.68
N THR A 199 -42.69 -42.03 17.88
CA THR A 199 -41.53 -41.46 18.56
C THR A 199 -40.23 -41.93 17.90
N GLY A 200 -40.13 -43.20 17.48
CA GLY A 200 -38.98 -43.75 16.78
C GLY A 200 -38.74 -43.01 15.44
N ARG A 201 -39.78 -42.84 14.64
CA ARG A 201 -39.71 -42.06 13.40
C ARG A 201 -39.23 -40.61 13.60
N ARG A 202 -39.75 -39.93 14.64
CA ARG A 202 -39.28 -38.57 14.98
C ARG A 202 -37.81 -38.53 15.40
N SER A 203 -37.36 -39.50 16.21
CA SER A 203 -35.97 -39.60 16.64
C SER A 203 -35.03 -39.90 15.48
N LEU A 204 -35.40 -40.84 14.62
CA LEU A 204 -34.61 -41.18 13.43
C LEU A 204 -34.54 -39.98 12.43
N GLY A 205 -35.65 -39.27 12.23
CA GLY A 205 -35.64 -38.04 11.46
C GLY A 205 -34.69 -36.98 11.99
N ARG A 206 -34.58 -36.84 13.32
CA ARG A 206 -33.59 -35.97 13.94
C ARG A 206 -32.14 -36.44 13.73
N VAL A 207 -31.87 -37.74 13.73
CA VAL A 207 -30.53 -38.28 13.45
C VAL A 207 -30.14 -38.01 12.02
N LEU A 208 -31.02 -38.28 11.04
CA LEU A 208 -30.79 -37.99 9.63
C LEU A 208 -30.52 -36.51 9.42
N PHE A 209 -31.36 -35.66 9.97
CA PHE A 209 -31.20 -34.20 9.90
C PHE A 209 -29.84 -33.72 10.47
N GLN A 210 -29.40 -34.27 11.60
CA GLN A 210 -28.10 -33.93 12.17
C GLN A 210 -26.92 -34.43 11.31
N ALA A 211 -27.05 -35.63 10.74
CA ALA A 211 -26.03 -36.16 9.84
C ALA A 211 -25.89 -35.30 8.58
N ASP A 212 -27.00 -34.94 7.92
CA ASP A 212 -27.01 -34.05 6.73
C ASP A 212 -26.41 -32.68 7.06
N ARG A 213 -26.75 -32.12 8.24
CA ARG A 213 -26.19 -30.85 8.70
C ARG A 213 -24.70 -30.92 8.93
N MET A 214 -24.19 -32.00 9.53
CA MET A 214 -22.75 -32.18 9.74
C MET A 214 -22.02 -32.34 8.39
N ALA A 215 -22.59 -33.06 7.45
CA ALA A 215 -22.05 -33.21 6.10
C ALA A 215 -21.95 -31.85 5.40
N ALA A 216 -23.02 -31.03 5.44
CA ALA A 216 -23.03 -29.68 4.87
C ALA A 216 -21.98 -28.76 5.51
N LEU A 217 -21.78 -28.83 6.84
CA LEU A 217 -20.74 -28.08 7.53
C LEU A 217 -19.33 -28.44 7.07
N VAL A 218 -19.06 -29.74 6.90
CA VAL A 218 -17.76 -30.23 6.43
C VAL A 218 -17.53 -29.75 4.98
N ASP A 219 -18.53 -29.83 4.12
CA ASP A 219 -18.44 -29.35 2.73
C ASP A 219 -18.27 -27.83 2.66
N ASP A 220 -18.93 -27.07 3.54
CA ASP A 220 -18.75 -25.62 3.69
C ASP A 220 -17.32 -25.26 4.08
N MET A 221 -16.71 -25.97 5.01
CA MET A 221 -15.33 -25.76 5.45
C MET A 221 -14.33 -26.03 4.33
N LEU A 222 -14.50 -27.16 3.60
CA LEU A 222 -13.65 -27.49 2.47
C LEU A 222 -13.74 -26.45 1.35
N LEU A 223 -14.95 -26.01 1.03
CA LEU A 223 -15.16 -24.99 0.02
C LEU A 223 -14.45 -23.68 0.40
N LEU A 224 -14.59 -23.22 1.66
CA LEU A 224 -13.91 -22.02 2.13
C LEU A 224 -12.39 -22.12 1.98
N GLU A 225 -11.79 -23.25 2.33
CA GLU A 225 -10.34 -23.44 2.19
C GLU A 225 -9.88 -23.41 0.73
N ARG A 226 -10.63 -24.05 -0.18
CA ARG A 226 -10.33 -24.00 -1.62
C ARG A 226 -10.42 -22.59 -2.17
N LEU A 227 -11.50 -21.87 -1.88
CA LEU A 227 -11.73 -20.50 -2.36
C LEU A 227 -10.70 -19.52 -1.86
N GLU A 228 -10.29 -19.63 -0.59
CA GLU A 228 -9.24 -18.77 -0.03
C GLU A 228 -7.86 -19.06 -0.62
N SER A 229 -7.59 -20.32 -1.00
CA SER A 229 -6.35 -20.66 -1.70
C SER A 229 -6.30 -20.04 -3.10
N VAL A 230 -7.40 -20.08 -3.85
CA VAL A 230 -7.54 -19.47 -5.18
C VAL A 230 -7.41 -17.95 -5.10
N SER A 231 -8.10 -17.33 -4.15
CA SER A 231 -8.04 -15.86 -3.97
C SER A 231 -6.64 -15.35 -3.63
N ARG A 232 -5.88 -16.11 -2.82
CA ARG A 232 -4.47 -15.80 -2.51
C ARG A 232 -3.54 -16.03 -3.70
N GLY A 233 -3.72 -17.11 -4.46
CA GLY A 233 -2.97 -17.38 -5.68
C GLY A 233 -3.12 -16.21 -6.69
N ARG A 234 -4.35 -15.73 -6.91
CA ARG A 234 -4.60 -14.53 -7.74
C ARG A 234 -3.92 -13.28 -7.20
N ALA A 235 -3.98 -13.03 -5.90
CA ALA A 235 -3.31 -11.89 -5.28
C ALA A 235 -1.78 -11.94 -5.43
N MET A 236 -1.19 -13.13 -5.56
CA MET A 236 0.23 -13.35 -5.80
C MET A 236 0.61 -13.37 -7.29
N GLY A 237 -0.36 -13.16 -8.21
CA GLY A 237 -0.11 -13.21 -9.65
C GLY A 237 0.18 -14.61 -10.18
N LEU A 238 -0.16 -15.67 -9.44
CA LEU A 238 -0.07 -17.04 -9.89
C LEU A 238 -1.23 -17.32 -10.83
N GLU A 239 -0.95 -17.94 -11.98
CA GLU A 239 -1.98 -18.42 -12.89
C GLU A 239 -2.93 -19.36 -12.14
N PRO A 240 -4.26 -19.25 -12.37
CA PRO A 240 -5.23 -20.16 -11.78
C PRO A 240 -4.89 -21.60 -12.20
N SER A 241 -4.81 -22.52 -11.23
CA SER A 241 -4.70 -23.95 -11.53
C SER A 241 -5.88 -24.41 -12.41
N GLU A 242 -5.68 -25.46 -13.20
CA GLU A 242 -6.67 -26.01 -14.16
C GLU A 242 -8.07 -26.28 -13.58
N GLU A 243 -8.23 -26.39 -12.27
CA GLU A 243 -9.53 -26.51 -11.58
C GLU A 243 -10.44 -25.25 -11.69
N VAL A 244 -9.89 -24.08 -12.06
CA VAL A 244 -10.66 -22.87 -12.39
C VAL A 244 -11.19 -22.91 -13.84
N ALA A 245 -10.84 -23.92 -14.61
CA ALA A 245 -11.21 -24.11 -16.01
C ALA A 245 -12.71 -24.43 -16.26
N LEU A 246 -13.54 -24.55 -15.24
CA LEU A 246 -15.00 -24.67 -15.34
C LEU A 246 -15.73 -23.30 -15.31
N ALA A 247 -15.00 -22.22 -15.56
CA ALA A 247 -15.62 -20.91 -15.67
C ALA A 247 -16.46 -20.84 -16.96
N GLU A 248 -17.76 -20.88 -16.78
CA GLU A 248 -18.77 -20.73 -17.84
C GLU A 248 -19.39 -19.32 -17.80
N GLN A 249 -20.10 -18.98 -18.88
CA GLN A 249 -20.93 -17.77 -18.84
C GLN A 249 -22.21 -18.06 -18.09
N VAL A 250 -22.39 -17.42 -16.95
CA VAL A 250 -23.53 -17.60 -16.05
C VAL A 250 -24.43 -16.39 -16.11
N ASP A 251 -25.71 -16.57 -16.44
CA ASP A 251 -26.74 -15.52 -16.30
C ASP A 251 -27.17 -15.43 -14.82
N LEU A 252 -26.78 -14.32 -14.19
CA LEU A 252 -27.13 -14.08 -12.78
C LEU A 252 -28.64 -13.92 -12.54
N SER A 253 -29.41 -13.53 -13.57
CA SER A 253 -30.85 -13.40 -13.46
C SER A 253 -31.52 -14.76 -13.30
N GLU A 254 -31.04 -15.77 -14.04
CA GLU A 254 -31.51 -17.15 -13.87
C GLU A 254 -31.17 -17.69 -12.50
N VAL A 255 -29.92 -17.49 -12.04
CA VAL A 255 -29.46 -17.95 -10.73
C VAL A 255 -30.28 -17.33 -9.60
N VAL A 256 -30.57 -16.03 -9.68
CA VAL A 256 -31.41 -15.34 -8.67
C VAL A 256 -32.84 -15.83 -8.73
N LEU A 257 -33.40 -16.01 -9.92
CA LEU A 257 -34.77 -16.48 -10.08
C LEU A 257 -34.95 -17.90 -9.50
N GLU A 258 -34.07 -18.83 -9.84
CA GLU A 258 -34.05 -20.19 -9.27
C GLU A 258 -33.93 -20.15 -7.74
N GLY A 259 -32.96 -19.39 -7.21
CA GLY A 259 -32.77 -19.27 -5.77
C GLY A 259 -33.98 -18.72 -5.04
N VAL A 260 -34.69 -17.74 -5.63
CA VAL A 260 -35.92 -17.19 -5.02
C VAL A 260 -37.09 -18.20 -5.11
N MET A 261 -37.19 -18.99 -6.18
CA MET A 261 -38.20 -20.07 -6.29
C MET A 261 -37.98 -21.12 -5.19
N ASP A 262 -36.73 -21.53 -4.96
CA ASP A 262 -36.36 -22.45 -3.89
C ASP A 262 -36.65 -21.88 -2.51
N ALA A 263 -36.28 -20.61 -2.29
CA ALA A 263 -36.54 -19.92 -1.04
C ALA A 263 -38.05 -19.80 -0.75
N ARG A 264 -38.86 -19.50 -1.75
CA ARG A 264 -40.31 -19.41 -1.64
C ARG A 264 -40.93 -20.76 -1.24
N ALA A 265 -40.40 -21.86 -1.78
CA ALA A 265 -40.83 -23.21 -1.41
C ALA A 265 -40.43 -23.58 0.02
N ALA A 266 -39.20 -23.21 0.44
CA ALA A 266 -38.62 -23.55 1.74
C ALA A 266 -39.18 -22.68 2.89
N TRP A 267 -39.49 -21.40 2.63
CA TRP A 267 -39.97 -20.42 3.61
C TRP A 267 -41.24 -19.69 3.10
N PRO A 268 -42.40 -20.39 3.07
CA PRO A 268 -43.64 -19.83 2.53
C PRO A 268 -44.22 -18.67 3.37
N ASP A 269 -43.75 -18.52 4.59
CA ASP A 269 -44.20 -17.46 5.53
C ASP A 269 -43.54 -16.11 5.26
N HIS A 270 -42.65 -15.99 4.28
CA HIS A 270 -42.03 -14.76 3.84
C HIS A 270 -42.56 -14.31 2.49
N THR A 271 -42.50 -13.01 2.21
CA THR A 271 -42.85 -12.46 0.90
C THR A 271 -41.59 -12.33 0.05
N TRP A 272 -41.56 -13.09 -1.05
CA TRP A 272 -40.37 -13.12 -1.95
C TRP A 272 -40.66 -12.31 -3.20
N VAL A 273 -39.77 -11.29 -3.46
CA VAL A 273 -39.86 -10.40 -4.62
C VAL A 273 -38.57 -10.52 -5.44
N VAL A 274 -38.73 -10.60 -6.76
CA VAL A 274 -37.63 -10.55 -7.70
C VAL A 274 -37.74 -9.25 -8.48
N ASP A 275 -36.69 -8.43 -8.40
CA ASP A 275 -36.60 -7.14 -9.10
C ASP A 275 -35.49 -7.23 -10.16
N LEU A 276 -35.89 -7.58 -11.38
CA LEU A 276 -35.02 -7.63 -12.55
C LEU A 276 -35.40 -6.50 -13.51
N PRO A 277 -34.45 -5.81 -14.14
CA PRO A 277 -34.75 -4.75 -15.11
C PRO A 277 -35.55 -5.31 -16.28
N GLU A 278 -36.62 -4.59 -16.66
CA GLU A 278 -37.46 -4.93 -17.81
C GLU A 278 -36.69 -4.86 -19.13
N GLY A 279 -36.96 -5.77 -20.08
CA GLY A 279 -36.52 -5.69 -21.47
C GLY A 279 -35.12 -6.23 -21.80
N ALA A 280 -34.49 -6.97 -20.91
CA ALA A 280 -33.27 -7.68 -21.27
C ALA A 280 -33.61 -9.05 -21.87
N GLU A 281 -33.19 -9.28 -23.12
CA GLU A 281 -33.18 -10.61 -23.74
C GLU A 281 -32.39 -11.59 -22.85
N PRO A 282 -32.85 -12.79 -22.60
CA PRO A 282 -32.10 -13.82 -21.89
C PRO A 282 -30.73 -14.02 -22.55
N GLY A 283 -29.64 -13.86 -21.78
CA GLY A 283 -28.29 -14.22 -22.20
C GLY A 283 -27.37 -13.10 -22.68
N THR A 284 -27.76 -11.82 -22.69
CA THR A 284 -26.92 -10.79 -23.33
C THR A 284 -26.31 -9.72 -22.44
N GLN A 285 -26.77 -9.45 -21.24
CA GLN A 285 -26.30 -8.30 -20.47
C GLN A 285 -25.98 -8.54 -18.98
N ARG A 286 -26.20 -9.76 -18.47
CA ARG A 286 -26.03 -10.05 -17.03
C ARG A 286 -25.20 -11.29 -16.79
N SER A 287 -24.39 -11.65 -17.78
CA SER A 287 -23.51 -12.81 -17.69
C SER A 287 -22.19 -12.45 -17.04
N VAL A 288 -21.76 -13.29 -16.14
CA VAL A 288 -20.45 -13.25 -15.50
C VAL A 288 -19.71 -14.54 -15.84
N THR A 289 -18.39 -14.50 -15.92
CA THR A 289 -17.59 -15.71 -16.04
C THR A 289 -17.37 -16.30 -14.66
N GLY A 290 -17.86 -17.50 -14.43
CA GLY A 290 -17.76 -18.13 -13.13
C GLY A 290 -18.33 -19.55 -13.06
N ASP A 291 -18.35 -20.08 -11.85
CA ASP A 291 -18.97 -21.35 -11.52
C ASP A 291 -20.42 -21.11 -11.09
N ARG A 292 -21.39 -21.61 -11.90
CA ARG A 292 -22.83 -21.47 -11.62
C ARG A 292 -23.20 -21.99 -10.24
N SER A 293 -22.63 -23.12 -9.83
CA SER A 293 -22.95 -23.73 -8.53
C SER A 293 -22.51 -22.87 -7.35
N GLN A 294 -21.35 -22.25 -7.46
CA GLN A 294 -20.85 -21.31 -6.45
C GLN A 294 -21.70 -20.04 -6.39
N LEU A 295 -22.07 -19.47 -7.54
CA LEU A 295 -22.93 -18.29 -7.61
C LEU A 295 -24.34 -18.56 -7.08
N ALA A 296 -24.92 -19.75 -7.40
CA ALA A 296 -26.19 -20.19 -6.81
C ALA A 296 -26.08 -20.33 -5.28
N ARG A 297 -24.94 -20.82 -4.78
CA ARG A 297 -24.68 -20.91 -3.34
C ARG A 297 -24.61 -19.53 -2.67
N VAL A 298 -24.05 -18.51 -3.34
CA VAL A 298 -24.10 -17.12 -2.86
C VAL A 298 -25.53 -16.66 -2.64
N VAL A 299 -26.37 -16.79 -3.66
CA VAL A 299 -27.78 -16.39 -3.63
C VAL A 299 -28.54 -17.16 -2.53
N GLY A 300 -28.39 -18.49 -2.49
CA GLY A 300 -29.04 -19.34 -1.50
C GLY A 300 -28.64 -18.99 -0.07
N ASN A 301 -27.36 -18.69 0.19
CA ASN A 301 -26.88 -18.26 1.51
C ASN A 301 -27.49 -16.92 1.92
N LEU A 302 -27.59 -15.94 1.02
CA LEU A 302 -28.17 -14.64 1.33
C LEU A 302 -29.67 -14.75 1.59
N LEU A 303 -30.41 -15.49 0.75
CA LEU A 303 -31.85 -15.70 0.93
C LEU A 303 -32.15 -16.48 2.22
N SER A 304 -31.40 -17.57 2.48
CA SER A 304 -31.49 -18.32 3.73
C SER A 304 -31.16 -17.48 4.96
N ASN A 305 -30.21 -16.56 4.84
CA ASN A 305 -29.84 -15.64 5.92
C ASN A 305 -31.02 -14.68 6.21
N ALA A 306 -31.63 -14.09 5.19
CA ALA A 306 -32.81 -13.25 5.33
C ALA A 306 -33.94 -14.02 6.01
N ALA A 307 -34.31 -15.22 5.52
CA ALA A 307 -35.38 -16.03 6.11
C ALA A 307 -35.16 -16.42 7.57
N LYS A 308 -33.92 -16.77 7.95
CA LYS A 308 -33.58 -17.24 9.31
C LYS A 308 -33.46 -16.15 10.35
N HIS A 309 -33.15 -14.92 9.91
CA HIS A 309 -32.84 -13.81 10.80
C HIS A 309 -33.90 -12.72 10.83
N THR A 310 -34.92 -12.84 10.01
CA THR A 310 -36.06 -11.90 10.02
C THR A 310 -37.35 -12.55 10.55
N PRO A 311 -38.31 -11.76 11.02
CA PRO A 311 -39.63 -12.26 11.43
C PRO A 311 -40.43 -12.85 10.26
N VAL A 312 -41.38 -13.71 10.57
CA VAL A 312 -42.42 -14.15 9.63
C VAL A 312 -43.16 -12.94 9.05
N GLY A 313 -43.44 -12.96 7.75
CA GLY A 313 -44.11 -11.87 7.03
C GLY A 313 -43.16 -10.83 6.45
N THR A 314 -41.84 -10.93 6.71
CA THR A 314 -40.83 -10.04 6.11
C THR A 314 -40.82 -10.16 4.58
N THR A 315 -40.69 -9.02 3.91
CA THR A 315 -40.46 -8.97 2.45
C THR A 315 -38.99 -9.03 2.13
N VAL A 316 -38.59 -10.02 1.32
CA VAL A 316 -37.24 -10.18 0.84
C VAL A 316 -37.19 -9.94 -0.65
N THR A 317 -36.44 -8.92 -1.07
CA THR A 317 -36.27 -8.55 -2.48
C THR A 317 -34.89 -8.93 -2.98
N ALA A 318 -34.83 -9.78 -4.01
CA ALA A 318 -33.59 -10.11 -4.69
C ALA A 318 -33.53 -9.39 -6.06
N SER A 319 -32.41 -8.75 -6.35
CA SER A 319 -32.24 -7.98 -7.59
C SER A 319 -30.88 -8.23 -8.26
N VAL A 320 -30.86 -8.08 -9.59
CA VAL A 320 -29.62 -8.12 -10.38
C VAL A 320 -29.56 -6.86 -11.24
N ARG A 321 -28.47 -6.10 -11.13
CA ARG A 321 -28.26 -4.84 -11.87
C ARG A 321 -26.79 -4.68 -12.24
N GLU A 322 -26.52 -3.86 -13.26
CA GLU A 322 -25.17 -3.35 -13.47
C GLU A 322 -24.83 -2.32 -12.38
N ASP A 323 -23.62 -2.41 -11.83
CA ASP A 323 -23.13 -1.44 -10.84
C ASP A 323 -22.81 -0.11 -11.54
N ARG A 324 -23.77 0.81 -11.56
CA ARG A 324 -23.61 2.10 -12.25
C ARG A 324 -22.42 2.95 -11.80
N PRO A 325 -22.06 3.00 -10.50
CA PRO A 325 -20.84 3.68 -10.08
C PRO A 325 -19.55 3.05 -10.63
N ARG A 326 -19.58 1.76 -10.96
CA ARG A 326 -18.42 0.99 -11.44
C ARG A 326 -18.81 0.15 -12.65
N PRO A 327 -18.79 0.74 -13.87
CA PRO A 327 -19.15 0.03 -15.10
C PRO A 327 -18.30 -1.23 -15.28
N GLY A 328 -18.91 -2.31 -15.75
CA GLY A 328 -18.24 -3.60 -15.90
C GLY A 328 -18.32 -4.51 -14.67
N LEU A 329 -19.12 -4.13 -13.67
CA LEU A 329 -19.46 -4.98 -12.54
C LEU A 329 -20.97 -5.25 -12.52
N MET A 330 -21.32 -6.49 -12.20
CA MET A 330 -22.70 -6.88 -11.90
C MET A 330 -22.91 -6.86 -10.39
N LEU A 331 -24.05 -6.35 -9.96
CA LEU A 331 -24.50 -6.25 -8.59
C LEU A 331 -25.69 -7.18 -8.36
N VAL A 332 -25.51 -8.16 -7.50
CA VAL A 332 -26.60 -8.96 -6.92
C VAL A 332 -26.91 -8.42 -5.54
N SER A 333 -28.14 -7.95 -5.32
CA SER A 333 -28.57 -7.43 -4.03
C SER A 333 -29.70 -8.27 -3.45
N VAL A 334 -29.59 -8.59 -2.16
CA VAL A 334 -30.68 -9.16 -1.37
C VAL A 334 -31.02 -8.18 -0.26
N HIS A 335 -32.26 -7.68 -0.27
CA HIS A 335 -32.78 -6.70 0.66
C HIS A 335 -33.94 -7.28 1.44
N ASP A 336 -33.97 -7.12 2.76
CA ASP A 336 -35.07 -7.48 3.62
C ASP A 336 -35.55 -6.26 4.45
N ASP A 337 -36.86 -6.20 4.73
CA ASP A 337 -37.51 -5.23 5.60
C ASP A 337 -37.65 -5.75 7.05
N GLY A 338 -36.63 -6.50 7.51
CA GLY A 338 -36.55 -7.10 8.83
C GLY A 338 -36.09 -6.16 9.95
N GLY A 339 -35.49 -6.73 10.99
CA GLY A 339 -35.12 -5.97 12.19
C GLY A 339 -33.80 -5.16 12.09
N GLY A 340 -33.07 -5.29 10.99
CA GLY A 340 -31.76 -4.65 10.81
C GLY A 340 -30.62 -5.33 11.57
N ILE A 341 -29.38 -4.88 11.30
CA ILE A 341 -28.15 -5.37 11.93
C ILE A 341 -27.41 -4.17 12.56
N PRO A 342 -27.05 -4.23 13.85
CA PRO A 342 -26.30 -3.17 14.51
C PRO A 342 -24.96 -2.87 13.81
N ALA A 343 -24.60 -1.59 13.68
CA ALA A 343 -23.43 -1.11 12.92
C ALA A 343 -22.10 -1.66 13.44
N ASP A 344 -21.97 -1.89 14.75
CA ASP A 344 -20.79 -2.48 15.41
C ASP A 344 -20.47 -3.89 14.93
N ARG A 345 -21.42 -4.56 14.27
CA ARG A 345 -21.29 -5.92 13.75
C ARG A 345 -20.94 -6.00 12.28
N HIS A 346 -21.17 -4.97 11.50
CA HIS A 346 -20.96 -5.00 10.05
C HIS A 346 -19.56 -5.47 9.68
N ALA A 347 -18.53 -5.05 10.42
CA ALA A 347 -17.14 -5.44 10.18
C ALA A 347 -16.87 -6.93 10.40
N THR A 348 -17.64 -7.59 11.27
CA THR A 348 -17.38 -8.98 11.68
C THR A 348 -18.32 -10.00 11.07
N LEU A 349 -19.42 -9.56 10.42
CA LEU A 349 -20.45 -10.45 9.85
C LEU A 349 -19.90 -11.51 8.89
N PHE A 350 -18.86 -11.17 8.14
CA PHE A 350 -18.25 -12.04 7.14
C PHE A 350 -17.12 -12.92 7.71
N HIS A 351 -16.87 -12.86 9.03
CA HIS A 351 -15.90 -13.76 9.66
C HIS A 351 -16.53 -15.13 9.90
N ARG A 352 -15.69 -16.18 9.90
CA ARG A 352 -16.12 -17.54 10.14
C ARG A 352 -16.69 -17.69 11.56
N PHE A 353 -17.78 -18.47 11.72
CA PHE A 353 -18.42 -18.80 12.98
C PHE A 353 -19.02 -17.62 13.76
N VAL A 354 -19.15 -16.46 13.13
CA VAL A 354 -19.83 -15.31 13.73
C VAL A 354 -21.33 -15.57 13.70
N ARG A 355 -21.96 -15.48 14.88
CA ARG A 355 -23.39 -15.62 15.06
C ARG A 355 -23.96 -14.30 15.60
N GLY A 356 -25.13 -13.91 15.11
CA GLY A 356 -25.89 -12.83 15.73
C GLY A 356 -26.25 -13.20 17.19
N PRO A 357 -26.59 -12.22 18.07
CA PRO A 357 -27.25 -12.52 19.33
C PRO A 357 -28.65 -13.00 19.01
N GLY A 358 -28.76 -14.18 18.48
CA GLY A 358 -30.04 -14.89 18.47
C GLY A 358 -30.45 -15.00 19.91
N LYS A 359 -31.66 -14.53 20.22
CA LYS A 359 -32.35 -14.82 21.49
C LYS A 359 -32.17 -16.31 21.76
N GLY A 360 -31.12 -16.65 22.53
CA GLY A 360 -30.98 -17.98 23.06
C GLY A 360 -32.29 -18.28 23.78
N ARG A 361 -32.96 -19.37 23.40
CA ARG A 361 -34.21 -19.91 23.99
C ARG A 361 -35.53 -19.45 23.41
N SER A 362 -35.64 -19.11 22.15
CA SER A 362 -36.93 -19.31 21.48
C SER A 362 -36.72 -20.27 20.32
N SER A 363 -36.46 -21.54 20.65
CA SER A 363 -36.64 -22.62 19.70
C SER A 363 -38.12 -22.83 19.50
N ALA A 364 -38.73 -22.09 18.59
CA ALA A 364 -39.89 -22.66 17.92
C ALA A 364 -39.41 -23.98 17.31
N PRO A 365 -40.15 -25.10 17.44
CA PRO A 365 -39.72 -26.37 16.83
C PRO A 365 -39.66 -26.16 15.33
N GLY A 366 -38.42 -26.16 14.78
CA GLY A 366 -38.16 -25.96 13.35
C GLY A 366 -37.16 -24.86 12.98
N THR A 367 -36.76 -23.99 13.93
CA THR A 367 -35.77 -22.94 13.63
C THR A 367 -34.35 -23.49 13.73
N GLU A 368 -33.73 -23.71 12.59
CA GLU A 368 -32.35 -24.23 12.49
C GLU A 368 -31.33 -23.22 13.01
N PRO A 369 -30.43 -23.62 13.91
CA PRO A 369 -29.33 -22.76 14.33
C PRO A 369 -28.36 -22.56 13.14
N SER A 370 -28.11 -21.31 12.75
CA SER A 370 -27.16 -20.96 11.70
C SER A 370 -25.74 -21.43 12.02
N THR A 371 -24.99 -21.92 11.03
CA THR A 371 -23.62 -22.42 11.19
C THR A 371 -22.60 -21.28 11.40
N GLY A 372 -22.94 -20.06 11.01
CA GLY A 372 -22.05 -18.91 11.01
C GLY A 372 -20.99 -18.97 9.88
N LEU A 373 -21.17 -19.83 8.88
CA LEU A 373 -20.28 -19.97 7.73
C LEU A 373 -20.86 -19.35 6.47
N GLY A 374 -22.18 -19.21 6.34
CA GLY A 374 -22.84 -18.79 5.09
C GLY A 374 -22.33 -17.46 4.54
N LEU A 375 -22.23 -16.41 5.36
CA LEU A 375 -21.72 -15.10 4.91
C LEU A 375 -20.20 -15.12 4.61
N ALA A 376 -19.42 -15.92 5.32
CA ALA A 376 -18.00 -16.14 5.01
C ALA A 376 -17.84 -16.82 3.64
N ILE A 377 -18.70 -17.80 3.31
CA ILE A 377 -18.75 -18.44 2.00
C ILE A 377 -19.12 -17.43 0.90
N VAL A 378 -20.14 -16.60 1.12
CA VAL A 378 -20.52 -15.53 0.18
C VAL A 378 -19.32 -14.65 -0.14
N ARG A 379 -18.58 -14.17 0.86
CA ARG A 379 -17.41 -13.33 0.66
C ARG A 379 -16.29 -14.05 -0.07
N SER A 380 -16.02 -15.30 0.28
CA SER A 380 -14.96 -16.10 -0.36
C SER A 380 -15.28 -16.37 -1.81
N ILE A 381 -16.53 -16.71 -2.15
CA ILE A 381 -16.97 -16.91 -3.54
C ILE A 381 -16.91 -15.57 -4.31
N ALA A 382 -17.42 -14.47 -3.77
CA ALA A 382 -17.34 -13.18 -4.44
C ALA A 382 -15.89 -12.81 -4.79
N ARG A 383 -14.96 -12.99 -3.85
CA ARG A 383 -13.52 -12.72 -4.05
C ARG A 383 -12.85 -13.67 -5.04
N SER A 384 -13.19 -14.94 -5.05
CA SER A 384 -12.66 -15.90 -6.03
C SER A 384 -13.10 -15.56 -7.45
N HIS A 385 -14.24 -14.87 -7.62
CA HIS A 385 -14.74 -14.33 -8.88
C HIS A 385 -14.24 -12.89 -9.17
N GLY A 386 -13.31 -12.35 -8.37
CA GLY A 386 -12.74 -11.00 -8.57
C GLY A 386 -13.64 -9.85 -8.08
N GLY A 387 -14.64 -10.16 -7.27
CA GLY A 387 -15.58 -9.22 -6.68
C GLY A 387 -15.40 -9.06 -5.16
N ASP A 388 -16.41 -8.53 -4.50
CA ASP A 388 -16.52 -8.50 -3.03
C ASP A 388 -18.00 -8.39 -2.61
N VAL A 389 -18.26 -8.47 -1.31
CA VAL A 389 -19.61 -8.32 -0.71
C VAL A 389 -19.58 -7.21 0.32
N THR A 390 -20.64 -6.42 0.35
CA THR A 390 -20.87 -5.36 1.34
C THR A 390 -22.24 -5.54 2.00
N VAL A 391 -22.39 -4.95 3.18
CA VAL A 391 -23.67 -4.89 3.91
C VAL A 391 -23.99 -3.44 4.21
N ALA A 392 -25.26 -3.08 4.02
CA ALA A 392 -25.86 -1.84 4.49
C ALA A 392 -27.10 -2.22 5.28
N SER A 393 -27.22 -1.74 6.50
CA SER A 393 -28.35 -2.06 7.38
C SER A 393 -28.56 -0.94 8.38
N GLU A 394 -29.84 -0.66 8.62
CA GLU A 394 -30.33 0.23 9.65
C GLU A 394 -31.51 -0.45 10.36
N ASP A 395 -32.06 0.18 11.39
CA ASP A 395 -33.26 -0.33 12.04
C ASP A 395 -34.40 -0.46 11.04
N GLY A 396 -34.90 -1.67 10.87
CA GLY A 396 -36.01 -1.97 9.98
C GLY A 396 -35.63 -2.49 8.59
N TRP A 397 -34.34 -2.60 8.24
CA TRP A 397 -33.95 -3.19 6.97
C TRP A 397 -32.50 -3.66 6.93
N THR A 398 -32.21 -4.64 6.06
CA THR A 398 -30.85 -5.07 5.74
C THR A 398 -30.70 -5.28 4.23
N ARG A 399 -29.57 -4.90 3.67
CA ARG A 399 -29.18 -5.16 2.29
C ARG A 399 -27.77 -5.71 2.20
N PHE A 400 -27.64 -6.84 1.55
CA PHE A 400 -26.37 -7.41 1.14
C PHE A 400 -26.18 -7.19 -0.35
N ASP A 401 -25.04 -6.60 -0.70
CA ASP A 401 -24.65 -6.27 -2.07
C ASP A 401 -23.42 -7.06 -2.46
N VAL A 402 -23.53 -7.95 -3.44
CA VAL A 402 -22.43 -8.76 -4.01
C VAL A 402 -22.11 -8.22 -5.37
N VAL A 403 -20.86 -7.79 -5.57
CA VAL A 403 -20.36 -7.32 -6.87
C VAL A 403 -19.47 -8.38 -7.49
N VAL A 404 -19.63 -8.61 -8.80
CA VAL A 404 -18.82 -9.57 -9.60
C VAL A 404 -18.50 -8.93 -10.93
N PRO A 405 -17.28 -9.07 -11.48
CA PRO A 405 -16.96 -8.57 -12.82
C PRO A 405 -17.84 -9.19 -13.90
N CYS A 406 -18.42 -8.34 -14.77
CA CYS A 406 -19.16 -8.84 -15.91
C CYS A 406 -18.18 -9.32 -17.00
N THR A 407 -18.58 -10.34 -17.73
CA THR A 407 -17.88 -10.75 -18.95
C THR A 407 -18.22 -9.74 -20.05
N PRO A 408 -17.23 -9.15 -20.76
CA PRO A 408 -17.55 -8.36 -21.94
C PRO A 408 -18.27 -9.28 -22.94
N GLY A 409 -19.58 -9.05 -23.15
CA GLY A 409 -20.37 -9.80 -24.12
C GLY A 409 -19.66 -9.78 -25.46
N ARG A 410 -19.59 -10.92 -26.14
CA ARG A 410 -19.25 -10.97 -27.56
C ARG A 410 -20.30 -10.11 -28.28
N ALA A 411 -19.93 -8.87 -28.56
CA ALA A 411 -20.75 -7.98 -29.35
C ALA A 411 -21.04 -8.67 -30.70
N GLY A 412 -22.27 -9.09 -30.89
CA GLY A 412 -22.75 -9.42 -32.22
C GLY A 412 -22.60 -8.18 -33.10
N PRO A 413 -22.40 -8.31 -34.45
CA PRO A 413 -22.21 -7.19 -35.35
C PRO A 413 -23.53 -6.38 -35.47
N GLY A 414 -23.77 -5.47 -34.49
CA GLY A 414 -24.97 -4.63 -34.50
C GLY A 414 -25.30 -3.89 -33.19
N ALA A 415 -24.70 -4.22 -32.04
CA ALA A 415 -24.95 -3.55 -30.76
C ALA A 415 -23.71 -2.82 -30.25
N ALA A 416 -23.44 -1.65 -30.80
CA ALA A 416 -22.54 -0.68 -30.20
C ALA A 416 -23.32 0.08 -29.10
N GLY A 417 -23.12 -0.26 -27.85
CA GLY A 417 -23.66 0.53 -26.74
C GLY A 417 -23.69 -0.21 -25.42
N SER A 418 -22.76 0.14 -24.53
CA SER A 418 -22.82 -0.02 -23.07
C SER A 418 -22.53 -1.39 -22.46
N CYS A 419 -21.30 -1.80 -22.45
CA CYS A 419 -20.64 -2.52 -21.35
C CYS A 419 -19.10 -2.45 -21.43
N CYS A 420 -18.53 -1.56 -22.22
CA CYS A 420 -17.09 -1.26 -22.17
C CYS A 420 -16.84 0.13 -22.73
N GLY A 421 -17.08 1.17 -21.95
CA GLY A 421 -16.48 2.47 -22.14
C GLY A 421 -14.97 2.34 -21.95
N SER A 422 -14.22 2.29 -23.06
CA SER A 422 -12.76 2.28 -23.07
C SER A 422 -12.21 3.42 -22.21
N ALA A 423 -11.66 3.09 -21.04
CA ALA A 423 -10.76 3.99 -20.31
C ALA A 423 -9.47 4.14 -21.12
N ARG A 424 -9.47 4.99 -22.16
CA ARG A 424 -8.23 5.55 -22.68
C ARG A 424 -7.70 6.51 -21.64
N ALA A 425 -6.67 6.09 -20.93
CA ALA A 425 -5.79 6.95 -20.16
C ALA A 425 -5.20 8.02 -21.09
N GLY A 426 -5.70 9.25 -20.98
CA GLY A 426 -4.98 10.44 -21.42
C GLY A 426 -3.90 10.74 -20.39
N ARG A 427 -2.64 10.62 -20.82
CA ARG A 427 -1.55 11.36 -20.17
C ARG A 427 -1.60 12.82 -20.68
N PRO A 428 -1.23 13.79 -19.83
CA PRO A 428 -0.03 14.56 -20.13
C PRO A 428 1.16 14.16 -19.27
#